data_a476b481a51a204b1521042dd8ce7753
#
_entry.id   a476b481a51a204b1521042dd8ce7753
#
_cell.length_a   1.000
_cell.length_b   1.000
_cell.length_c   1.000
_cell.angle_alpha   90.00
_cell.angle_beta   90.00
_cell.angle_gamma   90.00
#
_symmetry.space_group_name_H-M   'P 1'
#
loop_
_entity.id
_entity.type
_entity.pdbx_description
1 polymer ?
#
loop_
_entity_poly.entity_id
_entity_poly.type
_entity_poly.pdbx_seq_one_letter_code
_entity_poly.pdbx_strand_id
1 'polypeptide(L)'
;MDDPANRLGATVSTILIIEHDESTADMYSRILQIGGFTVRKALSAPDALRDAVAHPPDAILVDFRMPVMDGLEFLRALRARPSHRGTPVAIVTGDYQLDERLVAQIRDLGAVIRFKPLWVDELTLLVNQLLAGTAKEN
;
A
#
# COMPACT_ATOMS: atom_id res chain seq x y z
N MET A 1 1.95 -23.13 23.94
CA MET A 1 2.81 -23.14 22.79
C MET A 1 2.44 -22.03 21.84
N ASP A 2 3.42 -21.26 21.49
CA ASP A 2 3.22 -20.18 20.57
C ASP A 2 3.04 -20.72 19.15
N ASP A 3 2.44 -19.90 18.36
CA ASP A 3 2.34 -20.11 16.95
C ASP A 3 3.73 -20.10 16.34
N PRO A 4 3.97 -20.85 15.29
CA PRO A 4 5.29 -20.93 14.66
C PRO A 4 5.89 -19.56 14.32
N ALA A 5 5.07 -18.61 13.89
CA ALA A 5 5.56 -17.27 13.57
C ALA A 5 6.05 -16.55 14.82
N ASN A 6 5.32 -16.65 15.92
CA ASN A 6 5.72 -16.04 17.18
C ASN A 6 6.94 -16.73 17.78
N ARG A 7 6.99 -18.05 17.67
CA ARG A 7 8.10 -18.83 18.19
C ARG A 7 9.41 -18.44 17.53
N LEU A 8 9.35 -18.09 16.25
CA LEU A 8 10.52 -17.67 15.49
C LEU A 8 10.76 -16.17 15.60
N GLY A 9 9.96 -15.47 16.40
CA GLY A 9 10.08 -14.03 16.52
C GLY A 9 9.46 -13.26 15.35
N ALA A 10 8.83 -13.96 14.43
CA ALA A 10 8.17 -13.32 13.31
C ALA A 10 6.80 -12.79 13.73
N THR A 11 6.43 -11.62 13.24
CA THR A 11 5.11 -11.05 13.41
C THR A 11 4.38 -11.04 12.09
N VAL A 12 3.04 -11.12 12.15
CA VAL A 12 2.23 -11.02 10.95
C VAL A 12 2.22 -9.56 10.51
N SER A 13 2.58 -9.33 9.25
CA SER A 13 2.61 -7.99 8.69
C SER A 13 1.21 -7.50 8.40
N THR A 14 0.99 -6.21 8.65
CA THR A 14 -0.28 -5.53 8.41
C THR A 14 -0.16 -4.65 7.18
N ILE A 15 -1.08 -4.85 6.25
CA ILE A 15 -1.14 -4.11 5.00
C ILE A 15 -2.38 -3.23 5.01
N LEU A 16 -2.20 -1.94 4.72
CA LEU A 16 -3.31 -1.01 4.57
C LEU A 16 -3.62 -0.85 3.08
N ILE A 17 -4.84 -1.17 2.69
CA ILE A 17 -5.31 -1.01 1.32
C ILE A 17 -6.21 0.22 1.27
N ILE A 18 -5.89 1.15 0.38
CA ILE A 18 -6.64 2.37 0.18
C ILE A 18 -7.21 2.35 -1.23
N GLU A 19 -8.51 2.14 -1.32
CA GLU A 19 -9.20 1.96 -2.59
C GLU A 19 -10.66 2.37 -2.42
N HIS A 20 -11.14 3.31 -3.23
CA HIS A 20 -12.51 3.78 -3.07
C HIS A 20 -13.56 2.83 -3.66
N ASP A 21 -13.17 1.91 -4.53
CA ASP A 21 -14.07 0.87 -5.01
C ASP A 21 -14.06 -0.29 -4.02
N GLU A 22 -15.18 -0.46 -3.33
CA GLU A 22 -15.29 -1.43 -2.25
C GLU A 22 -15.03 -2.86 -2.73
N SER A 23 -15.53 -3.21 -3.92
CA SER A 23 -15.32 -4.55 -4.48
C SER A 23 -13.85 -4.84 -4.72
N THR A 24 -13.12 -3.87 -5.25
CA THR A 24 -11.68 -4.01 -5.49
C THR A 24 -10.93 -4.12 -4.17
N ALA A 25 -11.29 -3.28 -3.19
CA ALA A 25 -10.67 -3.34 -1.86
C ALA A 25 -10.89 -4.70 -1.21
N ASP A 26 -12.11 -5.23 -1.31
CA ASP A 26 -12.43 -6.55 -0.74
C ASP A 26 -11.65 -7.67 -1.43
N MET A 27 -11.53 -7.59 -2.75
CA MET A 27 -10.79 -8.59 -3.52
C MET A 27 -9.31 -8.59 -3.12
N TYR A 28 -8.68 -7.44 -3.08
CA TYR A 28 -7.28 -7.33 -2.67
C TYR A 28 -7.08 -7.80 -1.23
N SER A 29 -8.00 -7.42 -0.35
CA SER A 29 -7.94 -7.83 1.05
C SER A 29 -7.98 -9.34 1.18
N ARG A 30 -8.89 -9.99 0.45
CA ARG A 30 -9.04 -11.45 0.51
C ARG A 30 -7.78 -12.16 -0.01
N ILE A 31 -7.24 -11.69 -1.11
CA ILE A 31 -6.01 -12.26 -1.68
C ILE A 31 -4.87 -12.19 -0.66
N LEU A 32 -4.69 -11.05 -0.04
CA LEU A 32 -3.59 -10.87 0.91
C LEU A 32 -3.81 -11.62 2.20
N GLN A 33 -5.06 -11.73 2.67
CA GLN A 33 -5.38 -12.54 3.85
C GLN A 33 -5.06 -14.02 3.61
N ILE A 34 -5.39 -14.52 2.42
CA ILE A 34 -5.04 -15.90 2.04
C ILE A 34 -3.51 -16.07 2.04
N GLY A 35 -2.78 -15.03 1.65
CA GLY A 35 -1.33 -15.02 1.67
C GLY A 35 -0.70 -14.89 3.07
N GLY A 36 -1.51 -14.78 4.11
CA GLY A 36 -1.03 -14.74 5.49
C GLY A 36 -0.87 -13.35 6.09
N PHE A 37 -1.33 -12.31 5.40
CA PHE A 37 -1.23 -10.94 5.90
C PHE A 37 -2.47 -10.54 6.69
N THR A 38 -2.29 -9.65 7.65
CA THR A 38 -3.40 -8.90 8.24
C THR A 38 -3.69 -7.70 7.35
N VAL A 39 -4.94 -7.44 7.05
CA VAL A 39 -5.32 -6.38 6.13
C VAL A 39 -6.32 -5.44 6.76
N ARG A 40 -6.07 -4.14 6.61
CA ARG A 40 -7.07 -3.11 6.89
C ARG A 40 -7.40 -2.42 5.59
N LYS A 41 -8.66 -1.98 5.46
CA LYS A 41 -9.14 -1.29 4.27
C LYS A 41 -9.59 0.11 4.64
N ALA A 42 -9.29 1.06 3.77
CA ALA A 42 -9.85 2.41 3.86
C ALA A 42 -10.38 2.78 2.48
N LEU A 43 -11.58 3.32 2.43
CA LEU A 43 -12.25 3.65 1.17
C LEU A 43 -12.02 5.11 0.75
N SER A 44 -11.27 5.86 1.56
CA SER A 44 -10.89 7.23 1.23
C SER A 44 -9.48 7.51 1.75
N ALA A 45 -8.80 8.44 1.10
CA ALA A 45 -7.45 8.81 1.52
C ALA A 45 -7.42 9.54 2.86
N PRO A 46 -8.36 10.46 3.17
CA PRO A 46 -8.38 11.08 4.51
C PRO A 46 -8.56 10.07 5.64
N ASP A 47 -9.45 9.09 5.47
CA ASP A 47 -9.65 8.03 6.47
C ASP A 47 -8.40 7.19 6.62
N ALA A 48 -7.77 6.87 5.50
CA ALA A 48 -6.54 6.08 5.47
C ALA A 48 -5.41 6.79 6.19
N LEU A 49 -5.29 8.09 6.01
CA LEU A 49 -4.23 8.87 6.67
C LEU A 49 -4.41 8.82 8.19
N ARG A 50 -5.63 9.00 8.66
CA ARG A 50 -5.93 8.89 10.09
C ARG A 50 -5.61 7.50 10.63
N ASP A 51 -6.00 6.46 9.87
CA ASP A 51 -5.72 5.08 10.27
C ASP A 51 -4.23 4.79 10.31
N ALA A 52 -3.49 5.20 9.29
CA ALA A 52 -2.05 4.96 9.22
C ALA A 52 -1.28 5.66 10.34
N VAL A 53 -1.74 6.84 10.75
CA VAL A 53 -1.12 7.59 11.85
C VAL A 53 -1.43 6.95 13.19
N ALA A 54 -2.69 6.53 13.40
CA ALA A 54 -3.10 5.91 14.66
C ALA A 54 -2.54 4.49 14.82
N HIS A 55 -2.47 3.74 13.73
CA HIS A 55 -2.02 2.35 13.73
C HIS A 55 -1.09 2.13 12.53
N PRO A 56 0.21 2.42 12.67
CA PRO A 56 1.13 2.32 11.54
C PRO A 56 1.13 0.94 10.90
N PRO A 57 0.84 0.84 9.61
CA PRO A 57 0.92 -0.43 8.88
C PRO A 57 2.35 -0.72 8.46
N ASP A 58 2.61 -1.96 8.05
CA ASP A 58 3.93 -2.37 7.56
C ASP A 58 4.14 -2.01 6.10
N ALA A 59 3.06 -1.91 5.33
CA ALA A 59 3.09 -1.46 3.95
C ALA A 59 1.72 -0.95 3.55
N ILE A 60 1.69 -0.12 2.51
CA ILE A 60 0.46 0.54 2.03
C ILE A 60 0.33 0.35 0.52
N LEU A 61 -0.86 -0.04 0.09
CA LEU A 61 -1.27 0.00 -1.31
C LEU A 61 -2.32 1.08 -1.46
N VAL A 62 -2.09 2.05 -2.31
CA VAL A 62 -3.02 3.16 -2.47
C VAL A 62 -3.37 3.38 -3.94
N ASP A 63 -4.67 3.45 -4.23
CA ASP A 63 -5.15 3.81 -5.55
C ASP A 63 -4.80 5.27 -5.84
N PHE A 64 -4.32 5.55 -7.05
CA PHE A 64 -3.98 6.92 -7.42
C PHE A 64 -5.22 7.80 -7.54
N ARG A 65 -6.25 7.32 -8.23
CA ARG A 65 -7.44 8.11 -8.55
C ARG A 65 -8.52 7.92 -7.49
N MET A 66 -8.64 8.90 -6.61
CA MET A 66 -9.67 8.90 -5.58
C MET A 66 -10.24 10.31 -5.43
N PRO A 67 -11.54 10.42 -5.08
CA PRO A 67 -12.14 11.73 -4.85
C PRO A 67 -11.55 12.41 -3.61
N VAL A 68 -11.56 13.71 -3.59
CA VAL A 68 -11.13 14.60 -2.49
C VAL A 68 -9.62 14.66 -2.33
N MET A 69 -8.98 13.53 -2.09
CA MET A 69 -7.52 13.44 -1.93
C MET A 69 -7.04 12.24 -2.75
N ASP A 70 -6.19 12.47 -3.73
CA ASP A 70 -5.65 11.40 -4.56
C ASP A 70 -4.45 10.71 -3.90
N GLY A 71 -3.91 9.69 -4.58
CA GLY A 71 -2.81 8.89 -4.04
C GLY A 71 -1.54 9.70 -3.82
N LEU A 72 -1.25 10.67 -4.67
CA LEU A 72 -0.05 11.52 -4.48
C LEU A 72 -0.22 12.46 -3.30
N GLU A 73 -1.39 13.06 -3.17
CA GLU A 73 -1.68 13.93 -2.02
C GLU A 73 -1.61 13.14 -0.71
N PHE A 74 -2.15 11.92 -0.71
CA PHE A 74 -2.02 11.02 0.43
C PHE A 74 -0.54 10.75 0.75
N LEU A 75 0.23 10.42 -0.25
CA LEU A 75 1.66 10.10 -0.09
C LEU A 75 2.43 11.28 0.49
N ARG A 76 2.18 12.48 -0.01
CA ARG A 76 2.82 13.69 0.54
C ARG A 76 2.48 13.90 2.00
N ALA A 77 1.20 13.76 2.36
CA ALA A 77 0.76 13.92 3.74
C ALA A 77 1.37 12.86 4.66
N LEU A 78 1.48 11.63 4.17
CA LEU A 78 2.11 10.54 4.91
C LEU A 78 3.59 10.85 5.16
N ARG A 79 4.32 11.23 4.12
CA ARG A 79 5.76 11.50 4.21
C ARG A 79 6.09 12.73 5.05
N ALA A 80 5.13 13.64 5.25
CA ALA A 80 5.31 14.77 6.15
C ALA A 80 5.39 14.34 7.61
N ARG A 81 4.97 13.12 7.93
CA ARG A 81 5.08 12.54 9.27
C ARG A 81 6.42 11.85 9.40
N PRO A 82 7.28 12.24 10.35
CA PRO A 82 8.61 11.62 10.48
C PRO A 82 8.57 10.10 10.63
N SER A 83 7.58 9.57 11.35
CA SER A 83 7.43 8.12 11.56
C SER A 83 7.07 7.35 10.29
N HIS A 84 6.63 8.06 9.23
CA HIS A 84 6.20 7.45 7.97
C HIS A 84 7.09 7.82 6.79
N ARG A 85 8.28 8.35 7.03
CA ARG A 85 9.21 8.66 5.93
C ARG A 85 9.68 7.42 5.19
N GLY A 86 9.76 6.28 5.88
CA GLY A 86 10.21 5.04 5.29
C GLY A 86 9.13 3.98 5.10
N THR A 87 7.88 4.29 5.40
CA THR A 87 6.79 3.31 5.23
C THR A 87 6.69 2.91 3.76
N PRO A 88 6.77 1.60 3.44
CA PRO A 88 6.69 1.16 2.04
C PRO A 88 5.31 1.44 1.46
N VAL A 89 5.29 2.08 0.29
CA VAL A 89 4.04 2.46 -0.39
C VAL A 89 4.13 2.08 -1.86
N ALA A 90 3.07 1.46 -2.38
CA ALA A 90 2.86 1.30 -3.80
C ALA A 90 1.61 2.07 -4.20
N ILE A 91 1.73 2.89 -5.22
CA ILE A 91 0.60 3.54 -5.86
C ILE A 91 0.13 2.65 -6.99
N VAL A 92 -1.15 2.32 -7.00
CA VAL A 92 -1.75 1.44 -7.99
C VAL A 92 -2.73 2.27 -8.82
N THR A 93 -2.61 2.19 -10.14
CA THR A 93 -3.42 3.02 -11.02
C THR A 93 -3.80 2.29 -12.29
N GLY A 94 -4.98 2.58 -12.83
CA GLY A 94 -5.38 2.15 -14.16
C GLY A 94 -4.96 3.11 -15.26
N ASP A 95 -4.32 4.21 -14.91
CA ASP A 95 -3.91 5.23 -15.86
C ASP A 95 -2.48 4.95 -16.35
N TYR A 96 -2.37 4.36 -17.54
CA TYR A 96 -1.08 4.03 -18.14
C TYR A 96 -0.34 5.24 -18.69
N GLN A 97 -1.00 6.40 -18.70
CA GLN A 97 -0.43 7.63 -19.28
C GLN A 97 -0.21 8.69 -18.21
N LEU A 98 0.28 8.28 -17.05
CA LEU A 98 0.62 9.23 -16.01
C LEU A 98 1.69 10.20 -16.51
N ASP A 99 1.50 11.48 -16.20
CA ASP A 99 2.46 12.53 -16.49
C ASP A 99 3.81 12.18 -15.86
N GLU A 100 4.89 12.41 -16.61
CA GLU A 100 6.25 12.15 -16.13
C GLU A 100 6.58 12.91 -14.85
N ARG A 101 6.01 14.10 -14.67
CA ARG A 101 6.20 14.87 -13.43
C ARG A 101 5.58 14.19 -12.24
N LEU A 102 4.39 13.61 -12.42
CA LEU A 102 3.73 12.85 -11.36
C LEU A 102 4.54 11.62 -10.99
N VAL A 103 5.02 10.90 -12.00
CA VAL A 103 5.85 9.72 -11.79
C VAL A 103 7.11 10.08 -11.00
N ALA A 104 7.78 11.17 -11.39
CA ALA A 104 8.98 11.63 -10.70
C ALA A 104 8.68 12.00 -9.25
N GLN A 105 7.58 12.70 -9.00
CA GLN A 105 7.20 13.09 -7.64
C GLN A 105 6.93 11.87 -6.77
N ILE A 106 6.23 10.89 -7.32
CA ILE A 106 5.92 9.64 -6.60
C ILE A 106 7.22 8.90 -6.24
N ARG A 107 8.11 8.78 -7.21
CA ARG A 107 9.41 8.13 -6.99
C ARG A 107 10.27 8.87 -5.97
N ASP A 108 10.29 10.19 -6.05
CA ASP A 108 11.06 11.01 -5.12
C ASP A 108 10.57 10.85 -3.69
N LEU A 109 9.29 10.55 -3.52
CA LEU A 109 8.71 10.25 -2.22
C LEU A 109 8.87 8.79 -1.81
N GLY A 110 9.64 8.02 -2.56
CA GLY A 110 9.99 6.65 -2.20
C GLY A 110 8.92 5.60 -2.43
N ALA A 111 7.91 5.91 -3.23
CA ALA A 111 6.88 4.95 -3.57
C ALA A 111 7.13 4.34 -4.94
N VAL A 112 6.59 3.14 -5.17
CA VAL A 112 6.61 2.51 -6.48
C VAL A 112 5.23 2.62 -7.12
N ILE A 113 5.18 2.49 -8.44
CA ILE A 113 3.94 2.57 -9.21
C ILE A 113 3.69 1.21 -9.83
N ARG A 114 2.45 0.74 -9.76
CA ARG A 114 2.00 -0.48 -10.42
C ARG A 114 0.70 -0.20 -11.14
N PHE A 115 0.47 -0.90 -12.24
CA PHE A 115 -0.72 -0.66 -13.07
C PHE A 115 -1.75 -1.76 -12.86
N LYS A 116 -3.02 -1.34 -12.79
CA LYS A 116 -4.16 -2.25 -12.72
C LYS A 116 -4.37 -2.93 -14.07
N PRO A 117 -4.89 -4.16 -14.09
CA PRO A 117 -5.26 -4.95 -12.92
C PRO A 117 -4.05 -5.65 -12.31
N LEU A 118 -4.05 -5.80 -10.99
CA LEU A 118 -3.06 -6.61 -10.30
C LEU A 118 -3.64 -8.01 -10.08
N TRP A 119 -3.00 -9.00 -10.68
CA TRP A 119 -3.40 -10.38 -10.52
C TRP A 119 -2.90 -10.92 -9.17
N VAL A 120 -3.45 -12.08 -8.78
CA VAL A 120 -3.15 -12.67 -7.46
C VAL A 120 -1.66 -12.75 -7.19
N ASP A 121 -0.91 -13.32 -8.12
CA ASP A 121 0.53 -13.52 -7.96
C ASP A 121 1.29 -12.19 -7.91
N GLU A 122 0.88 -11.23 -8.73
CA GLU A 122 1.52 -9.92 -8.79
C GLU A 122 1.29 -9.15 -7.49
N LEU A 123 0.08 -9.21 -6.95
CA LEU A 123 -0.27 -8.50 -5.73
C LEU A 123 0.53 -9.04 -4.54
N THR A 124 0.58 -10.36 -4.41
CA THR A 124 1.32 -11.01 -3.32
C THR A 124 2.81 -10.73 -3.45
N LEU A 125 3.36 -10.82 -4.67
CA LEU A 125 4.76 -10.51 -4.91
C LEU A 125 5.09 -9.06 -4.56
N LEU A 126 4.25 -8.13 -4.98
CA LEU A 126 4.43 -6.70 -4.70
C LEU A 126 4.52 -6.44 -3.20
N VAL A 127 3.58 -7.00 -2.44
CA VAL A 127 3.56 -6.80 -0.98
C VAL A 127 4.81 -7.39 -0.35
N ASN A 128 5.22 -8.59 -0.74
CA ASN A 128 6.44 -9.19 -0.22
C ASN A 128 7.68 -8.34 -0.54
N GLN A 129 7.73 -7.77 -1.74
CA GLN A 129 8.84 -6.89 -2.12
C GLN A 129 8.84 -5.59 -1.34
N LEU A 130 7.66 -5.01 -1.10
CA LEU A 130 7.55 -3.81 -0.26
C LEU A 130 8.08 -4.07 1.14
N LEU A 131 7.66 -5.18 1.74
CA LEU A 131 8.06 -5.53 3.09
C LEU A 131 9.55 -5.81 3.19
N ALA A 132 10.14 -6.38 2.15
CA ALA A 132 11.57 -6.70 2.10
C ALA A 132 12.42 -5.50 1.71
N GLY A 133 11.82 -4.39 1.30
CA GLY A 133 12.56 -3.23 0.80
C GLY A 133 13.16 -3.43 -0.57
N THR A 134 12.64 -4.37 -1.36
CA THR A 134 13.17 -4.72 -2.69
C THR A 134 12.25 -4.35 -3.84
N ALA A 135 11.10 -3.71 -3.56
CA ALA A 135 10.21 -3.25 -4.63
C ALA A 135 10.88 -2.14 -5.42
N LYS A 136 10.88 -2.26 -6.73
CA LYS A 136 11.53 -1.31 -7.63
C LYS A 136 10.64 -1.00 -8.82
N GLU A 137 10.91 0.14 -9.44
CA GLU A 137 10.32 0.47 -10.72
C GLU A 137 10.93 -0.42 -11.82
N ASN A 138 10.11 -0.77 -12.75
CA ASN A 138 10.55 -1.54 -13.92
C ASN A 138 10.91 -0.61 -15.07
#